data_c3fbeb62d1f0fc7a54cbb8e5d295528e
#
_entry.id   c3fbeb62d1f0fc7a54cbb8e5d295528e
#
_cell.length_a   1.000
_cell.length_b   1.000
_cell.length_c   1.000
_cell.angle_alpha   90.00
_cell.angle_beta   90.00
_cell.angle_gamma   90.00
#
_symmetry.space_group_name_H-M   'P 1'
#
loop_
_entity.id
_entity.type
_entity.pdbx_description
1 polymer ?
#
loop_
_entity_poly.entity_id
_entity_poly.type
_entity_poly.pdbx_seq_one_letter_code
_entity_poly.pdbx_strand_id
1 'polypeptide(L)'
;MGSFFNRMTRKENPTIYQNKDGHLKRTLRVRDFLALGVGTIVSTSIFTLPGVVAAEHAGPAVSLSFLLAAIVAGLVAFTYAEMASTMPFAGSAYSWINVLFGELFGWVAGWALLACLLYTSPSPRD
;
A
#
# COMPACT_ATOMS: atom_id res chain seq x y z
N MET A 1 -18.65 30.95 0.84
CA MET A 1 -18.30 29.77 0.04
C MET A 1 -16.79 29.57 -0.12
N GLY A 2 -15.94 30.60 -0.19
CA GLY A 2 -14.48 30.45 -0.32
C GLY A 2 -13.75 29.80 0.86
N SER A 3 -14.28 29.93 2.08
CA SER A 3 -13.65 29.35 3.29
C SER A 3 -13.76 27.84 3.37
N PHE A 4 -14.82 27.24 2.82
CA PHE A 4 -15.03 25.80 2.82
C PHE A 4 -14.10 25.13 1.80
N PHE A 5 -13.98 25.67 0.60
CA PHE A 5 -13.06 25.17 -0.43
C PHE A 5 -11.60 25.29 -0.01
N ASN A 6 -11.22 26.34 0.68
CA ASN A 6 -9.86 26.53 1.19
C ASN A 6 -9.50 25.53 2.32
N ARG A 7 -10.49 25.06 3.07
CA ARG A 7 -10.31 23.98 4.06
C ARG A 7 -10.13 22.63 3.39
N MET A 8 -10.88 22.34 2.33
CA MET A 8 -10.84 21.05 1.61
C MET A 8 -9.53 20.85 0.82
N THR A 9 -8.90 21.95 0.37
CA THR A 9 -7.61 21.93 -0.38
C THR A 9 -6.40 22.26 0.50
N ARG A 10 -6.56 22.31 1.81
CA ARG A 10 -5.47 22.57 2.74
C ARG A 10 -4.46 21.43 2.69
N LYS A 11 -3.26 21.73 2.21
CA LYS A 11 -2.11 20.81 2.27
C LYS A 11 -1.55 20.82 3.69
N GLU A 12 -1.42 19.67 4.29
CA GLU A 12 -0.76 19.55 5.59
C GLU A 12 0.75 19.72 5.46
N ASN A 13 1.35 20.34 6.47
CA ASN A 13 2.80 20.53 6.51
C ASN A 13 3.50 19.19 6.80
N PRO A 14 4.44 18.78 5.95
CA PRO A 14 5.19 17.52 6.13
C PRO A 14 5.98 17.46 7.45
N THR A 15 6.30 18.60 8.05
CA THR A 15 7.01 18.70 9.32
C THR A 15 6.25 18.10 10.51
N ILE A 16 4.92 18.06 10.45
CA ILE A 16 4.08 17.46 11.51
C ILE A 16 4.32 15.95 11.59
N TYR A 17 4.44 15.30 10.44
CA TYR A 17 4.70 13.87 10.36
C TYR A 17 6.14 13.52 10.77
N GLN A 18 7.13 14.34 10.39
CA GLN A 18 8.53 14.16 10.79
C GLN A 18 8.72 14.25 12.30
N ASN A 19 8.03 15.18 12.97
CA ASN A 19 8.10 15.33 14.44
C ASN A 19 7.43 14.16 15.18
N LYS A 20 6.37 13.57 14.61
CA LYS A 20 5.69 12.39 15.18
C LYS A 20 6.54 11.13 15.10
N ASP A 21 7.26 10.96 14.00
CA ASP A 21 8.08 9.77 13.72
C ASP A 21 9.52 9.90 14.28
N GLY A 22 9.92 11.09 14.75
CA GLY A 22 11.26 11.35 15.31
C GLY A 22 11.62 10.55 16.56
N HIS A 23 10.64 9.90 17.20
CA HIS A 23 10.83 9.00 18.35
C HIS A 23 11.05 7.53 17.95
N LEU A 24 10.85 7.17 16.67
CA LEU A 24 11.06 5.81 16.21
C LEU A 24 12.54 5.52 16.00
N LYS A 25 13.06 4.59 16.77
CA LYS A 25 14.46 4.17 16.69
C LYS A 25 14.69 3.37 15.40
N ARG A 26 15.62 3.82 14.56
CA ARG A 26 16.00 3.12 13.32
C ARG A 26 16.81 1.86 13.65
N THR A 27 16.12 0.75 13.91
CA THR A 27 16.75 -0.54 14.26
C THR A 27 16.70 -1.55 13.11
N LEU A 28 15.78 -1.38 12.16
CA LEU A 28 15.58 -2.30 11.04
C LEU A 28 16.65 -2.12 9.96
N ARG A 29 17.27 -3.23 9.60
CA ARG A 29 18.19 -3.32 8.47
C ARG A 29 17.44 -3.74 7.21
N VAL A 30 18.04 -3.55 6.04
CA VAL A 30 17.47 -3.97 4.75
C VAL A 30 17.10 -5.46 4.72
N ARG A 31 17.89 -6.31 5.38
CA ARG A 31 17.61 -7.75 5.50
C ARG A 31 16.33 -8.03 6.27
N ASP A 32 16.10 -7.31 7.36
CA ASP A 32 14.92 -7.49 8.20
C ASP A 32 13.67 -7.04 7.44
N PHE A 33 13.80 -5.98 6.64
CA PHE A 33 12.73 -5.48 5.79
C PHE A 33 12.39 -6.46 4.64
N LEU A 34 13.40 -7.07 4.02
CA LEU A 34 13.21 -8.11 3.02
C LEU A 34 12.58 -9.37 3.62
N ALA A 35 13.01 -9.78 4.81
CA ALA A 35 12.44 -10.93 5.49
C ALA A 35 10.96 -10.72 5.85
N LEU A 36 10.61 -9.53 6.36
CA LEU A 36 9.23 -9.15 6.64
C LEU A 36 8.39 -9.10 5.35
N GLY A 37 8.92 -8.47 4.28
CA GLY A 37 8.23 -8.36 3.01
C GLY A 37 7.97 -9.73 2.37
N VAL A 38 8.97 -10.58 2.31
CA VAL A 38 8.80 -11.95 1.80
C VAL A 38 7.85 -12.74 2.69
N GLY A 39 7.97 -12.64 4.02
CA GLY A 39 7.11 -13.35 4.97
C GLY A 39 5.63 -12.95 4.86
N THR A 40 5.34 -11.69 4.57
CA THR A 40 3.95 -11.23 4.37
C THR A 40 3.38 -11.63 3.01
N ILE A 41 4.21 -11.69 1.96
CA ILE A 41 3.80 -12.07 0.61
C ILE A 41 3.61 -13.59 0.52
N VAL A 42 4.53 -14.38 1.13
CA VAL A 42 4.43 -15.85 1.19
C VAL A 42 3.39 -16.24 2.24
N SER A 43 2.14 -16.00 1.91
CA SER A 43 0.97 -16.41 2.69
C SER A 43 0.39 -17.70 2.12
N THR A 44 -0.60 -18.28 2.81
CA THR A 44 -1.34 -19.46 2.35
C THR A 44 -1.89 -19.29 0.93
N SER A 45 -2.26 -18.07 0.56
CA SER A 45 -2.81 -17.74 -0.75
C SER A 45 -1.86 -18.01 -1.93
N ILE A 46 -0.54 -17.98 -1.73
CA ILE A 46 0.42 -18.28 -2.80
C ILE A 46 0.37 -19.75 -3.22
N PHE A 47 -0.07 -20.64 -2.33
CA PHE A 47 -0.20 -22.05 -2.61
C PHE A 47 -1.57 -22.43 -3.16
N THR A 48 -2.63 -21.76 -2.69
CA THR A 48 -4.02 -22.06 -3.09
C THR A 48 -4.44 -21.34 -4.36
N LEU A 49 -4.11 -20.06 -4.49
CA LEU A 49 -4.57 -19.22 -5.60
C LEU A 49 -4.11 -19.72 -6.99
N PRO A 50 -2.82 -20.06 -7.21
CA PRO A 50 -2.39 -20.58 -8.50
C PRO A 50 -3.05 -21.89 -8.88
N GLY A 51 -3.29 -22.76 -7.89
CA GLY A 51 -3.96 -24.05 -8.11
C GLY A 51 -5.41 -23.88 -8.57
N VAL A 52 -6.17 -23.03 -7.89
CA VAL A 52 -7.57 -22.74 -8.23
C VAL A 52 -7.67 -22.07 -9.60
N VAL A 53 -6.85 -21.06 -9.85
CA VAL A 53 -6.86 -20.33 -11.14
C VAL A 53 -6.45 -21.23 -12.29
N ALA A 54 -5.49 -22.13 -12.08
CA ALA A 54 -5.10 -23.12 -13.09
C ALA A 54 -6.22 -24.12 -13.40
N ALA A 55 -6.94 -24.57 -12.37
CA ALA A 55 -8.00 -25.54 -12.54
C ALA A 55 -9.26 -24.95 -13.21
N GLU A 56 -9.65 -23.73 -12.85
CA GLU A 56 -10.94 -23.17 -13.25
C GLU A 56 -10.87 -22.24 -14.47
N HIS A 57 -9.75 -21.57 -14.71
CA HIS A 57 -9.73 -20.46 -15.68
C HIS A 57 -8.62 -20.52 -16.72
N ALA A 58 -7.38 -20.76 -16.33
CA ALA A 58 -6.22 -20.51 -17.20
C ALA A 58 -5.42 -21.74 -17.63
N GLY A 59 -5.65 -22.90 -17.00
CA GLY A 59 -4.86 -24.10 -17.29
C GLY A 59 -3.35 -23.85 -17.18
N PRO A 60 -2.53 -24.39 -18.11
CA PRO A 60 -1.07 -24.21 -18.06
C PRO A 60 -0.60 -22.77 -18.32
N ALA A 61 -1.46 -21.89 -18.85
CA ALA A 61 -1.14 -20.49 -19.11
C ALA A 61 -1.09 -19.62 -17.84
N VAL A 62 -1.43 -20.18 -16.68
CA VAL A 62 -1.39 -19.47 -15.40
C VAL A 62 -0.02 -18.87 -15.07
N SER A 63 1.07 -19.57 -15.44
CA SER A 63 2.43 -19.10 -15.21
C SER A 63 2.73 -17.80 -15.98
N LEU A 64 2.26 -17.70 -17.20
CA LEU A 64 2.43 -16.50 -18.03
C LEU A 64 1.62 -15.32 -17.47
N SER A 65 0.42 -15.58 -16.99
CA SER A 65 -0.45 -14.59 -16.36
C SER A 65 0.20 -14.02 -15.09
N PHE A 66 0.77 -14.86 -14.24
CA PHE A 66 1.50 -14.41 -13.06
C PHE A 66 2.76 -13.62 -13.39
N LEU A 67 3.47 -14.00 -14.46
CA LEU A 67 4.65 -13.26 -14.91
C LEU A 67 4.28 -11.85 -15.38
N LEU A 68 3.21 -11.71 -16.15
CA LEU A 68 2.70 -10.39 -16.57
C LEU A 68 2.25 -9.55 -15.37
N ALA A 69 1.52 -10.15 -14.45
CA ALA A 69 1.10 -9.48 -13.21
C ALA A 69 2.30 -9.02 -12.37
N ALA A 70 3.36 -9.83 -12.30
CA ALA A 70 4.57 -9.47 -11.57
C ALA A 70 5.30 -8.28 -12.21
N ILE A 71 5.32 -8.17 -13.55
CA ILE A 71 5.91 -7.01 -14.24
C ILE A 71 5.12 -5.74 -13.90
N VAL A 72 3.80 -5.78 -13.99
CA VAL A 72 2.93 -4.64 -13.67
C VAL A 72 3.08 -4.24 -12.22
N ALA A 73 3.06 -5.20 -11.29
CA ALA A 73 3.27 -4.97 -9.87
C ALA A 73 4.66 -4.38 -9.58
N GLY A 74 5.69 -4.82 -10.32
CA GLY A 74 7.03 -4.27 -10.21
C GLY A 74 7.10 -2.79 -10.58
N LEU A 75 6.42 -2.37 -11.64
CA LEU A 75 6.34 -0.96 -12.03
C LEU A 75 5.69 -0.11 -10.93
N VAL A 76 4.60 -0.61 -10.35
CA VAL A 76 3.95 0.06 -9.20
C VAL A 76 4.89 0.11 -8.00
N ALA A 77 5.63 -0.96 -7.72
CA ALA A 77 6.59 -1.00 -6.62
C ALA A 77 7.70 0.05 -6.75
N PHE A 78 8.17 0.34 -7.96
CA PHE A 78 9.15 1.42 -8.21
C PHE A 78 8.59 2.79 -7.83
N THR A 79 7.34 3.10 -8.20
CA THR A 79 6.72 4.38 -7.81
C THR A 79 6.55 4.50 -6.30
N TYR A 80 6.19 3.42 -5.62
CA TYR A 80 6.13 3.38 -4.15
C TYR A 80 7.49 3.56 -3.50
N ALA A 81 8.55 2.96 -4.07
CA ALA A 81 9.90 3.09 -3.56
C ALA A 81 10.41 4.54 -3.68
N GLU A 82 10.12 5.19 -4.80
CA GLU A 82 10.45 6.60 -5.02
C GLU A 82 9.73 7.52 -4.02
N MET A 83 8.43 7.31 -3.84
CA MET A 83 7.65 8.07 -2.86
C MET A 83 8.14 7.85 -1.43
N ALA A 84 8.44 6.61 -1.06
CA ALA A 84 8.96 6.27 0.27
C ALA A 84 10.35 6.86 0.54
N SER A 85 11.19 7.00 -0.49
CA SER A 85 12.51 7.63 -0.36
C SER A 85 12.43 9.14 -0.20
N THR A 86 11.46 9.77 -0.87
CA THR A 86 11.27 11.24 -0.85
C THR A 86 10.52 11.68 0.41
N MET A 87 9.53 10.91 0.83
CA MET A 87 8.69 11.21 1.99
C MET A 87 8.60 10.00 2.93
N PRO A 88 9.62 9.80 3.79
CA PRO A 88 9.69 8.66 4.69
C PRO A 88 8.79 8.86 5.92
N PHE A 89 7.47 8.97 5.71
CA PHE A 89 6.48 9.10 6.78
C PHE A 89 5.75 7.78 7.01
N ALA A 90 5.42 7.50 8.27
CA ALA A 90 4.47 6.46 8.60
C ALA A 90 3.06 6.89 8.16
N GLY A 91 2.33 5.99 7.52
CA GLY A 91 0.94 6.25 7.08
C GLY A 91 0.64 5.84 5.64
N SER A 92 1.64 5.27 4.94
CA SER A 92 1.45 4.72 3.59
C SER A 92 0.88 5.75 2.59
N ALA A 93 0.15 5.27 1.60
CA ALA A 93 -0.45 6.09 0.54
C ALA A 93 -1.38 7.20 1.07
N TYR A 94 -2.06 6.99 2.22
CA TYR A 94 -2.91 8.00 2.83
C TYR A 94 -2.15 9.30 3.12
N SER A 95 -1.00 9.19 3.81
CA SER A 95 -0.21 10.37 4.18
C SER A 95 0.36 11.09 2.96
N TRP A 96 0.79 10.35 1.95
CA TRP A 96 1.32 10.93 0.72
C TRP A 96 0.23 11.67 -0.06
N ILE A 97 -0.95 11.09 -0.19
CA ILE A 97 -2.08 11.72 -0.88
C ILE A 97 -2.53 12.97 -0.13
N ASN A 98 -2.59 12.93 1.20
CA ASN A 98 -2.98 14.07 2.01
C ASN A 98 -2.00 15.26 1.85
N VAL A 99 -0.69 14.99 1.83
CA VAL A 99 0.33 16.03 1.64
C VAL A 99 0.33 16.59 0.22
N LEU A 100 0.14 15.75 -0.80
CA LEU A 100 0.23 16.16 -2.20
C LEU A 100 -1.06 16.81 -2.73
N PHE A 101 -2.20 16.18 -2.48
CA PHE A 101 -3.49 16.54 -3.06
C PHE A 101 -4.44 17.26 -2.08
N GLY A 102 -4.14 17.19 -0.78
CA GLY A 102 -4.92 17.83 0.26
C GLY A 102 -5.91 16.91 0.98
N GLU A 103 -6.57 17.48 1.98
CA GLU A 103 -7.37 16.76 2.97
C GLU A 103 -8.55 15.96 2.36
N LEU A 104 -9.20 16.50 1.35
CA LEU A 104 -10.34 15.83 0.69
C LEU A 104 -9.93 14.52 0.03
N PHE A 105 -8.87 14.56 -0.78
CA PHE A 105 -8.36 13.38 -1.48
C PHE A 105 -7.74 12.38 -0.50
N GLY A 106 -7.09 12.87 0.56
CA GLY A 106 -6.61 12.04 1.66
C GLY A 106 -7.76 11.29 2.34
N TRP A 107 -8.88 11.96 2.61
CA TRP A 107 -10.05 11.34 3.23
C TRP A 107 -10.65 10.23 2.35
N VAL A 108 -10.84 10.49 1.05
CA VAL A 108 -11.35 9.48 0.10
C VAL A 108 -10.40 8.30 0.00
N ALA A 109 -9.08 8.55 -0.10
CA ALA A 109 -8.07 7.50 -0.16
C ALA A 109 -8.02 6.67 1.13
N GLY A 110 -8.18 7.31 2.30
CA GLY A 110 -8.27 6.61 3.59
C GLY A 110 -9.46 5.65 3.65
N TRP A 111 -10.63 6.07 3.22
CA TRP A 111 -11.81 5.20 3.13
C TRP A 111 -11.64 4.07 2.13
N ALA A 112 -11.04 4.34 0.96
CA ALA A 112 -10.74 3.32 -0.04
C ALA A 112 -9.77 2.25 0.51
N LEU A 113 -8.73 2.67 1.22
CA LEU A 113 -7.79 1.76 1.88
C LEU A 113 -8.46 0.93 2.97
N LEU A 114 -9.31 1.54 3.81
CA LEU A 114 -10.07 0.81 4.83
C LEU A 114 -11.01 -0.21 4.20
N ALA A 115 -11.75 0.17 3.16
CA ALA A 115 -12.64 -0.73 2.46
C ALA A 115 -11.87 -1.91 1.84
N CYS A 116 -10.72 -1.65 1.23
CA CYS A 116 -9.85 -2.68 0.67
C CYS A 116 -9.35 -3.64 1.75
N LEU A 117 -8.87 -3.12 2.89
CA LEU A 117 -8.37 -3.94 4.00
C LEU A 117 -9.47 -4.76 4.66
N LEU A 118 -10.65 -4.20 4.85
CA LEU A 118 -11.79 -4.91 5.41
C LEU A 118 -12.30 -6.01 4.48
N TYR A 119 -12.31 -5.75 3.17
CA TYR A 119 -12.74 -6.74 2.19
C TYR A 119 -11.75 -7.90 2.04
N THR A 120 -10.45 -7.62 2.16
CA THR A 120 -9.39 -8.64 2.04
C THR A 120 -9.06 -9.34 3.35
N SER A 121 -9.59 -8.85 4.49
CA SER A 121 -9.40 -9.50 5.79
C SER A 121 -10.29 -10.74 5.87
N PRO A 122 -9.73 -11.94 6.17
CA PRO A 122 -10.51 -13.14 6.34
C PRO A 122 -11.51 -12.95 7.50
N SER A 123 -12.77 -13.27 7.22
CA SER A 123 -13.79 -13.25 8.27
C SER A 123 -13.53 -14.38 9.28
N PRO A 124 -13.67 -14.14 10.58
CA PRO A 124 -13.56 -15.21 11.58
C PRO A 124 -14.62 -16.33 11.45
N ARG A 125 -15.52 -16.21 10.46
CA ARG A 125 -16.60 -17.19 10.19
C ARG A 125 -16.33 -18.07 8.99
N ASP A 126 -15.25 -17.83 8.25
CA ASP A 126 -14.78 -18.66 7.15
C ASP A 126 -13.64 -19.56 7.63
#